data_30a0b88be433bbefe7efb5a96c72201b
#
_entry.id   30a0b88be433bbefe7efb5a96c72201b
#
_cell.length_a   1.000
_cell.length_b   1.000
_cell.length_c   1.000
_cell.angle_alpha   90.00
_cell.angle_beta   90.00
_cell.angle_gamma   90.00
#
_symmetry.space_group_name_H-M   'P 1'
#
loop_
_entity.id
_entity.type
_entity.pdbx_description
1 polymer ?
#
loop_
_entity_poly.entity_id
_entity_poly.type
_entity_poly.pdbx_seq_one_letter_code
_entity_poly.pdbx_strand_id
1 'polypeptide(L)'
;MGNIKILISCHKQSIVPDSEIMLPIEVGADLHSKHIEGYIQDNSGDNISAKNKMYCELTAQYWAWKNLDADYYGFFHYRRYLNFSENKYPLDSWQNITEERLNDTCLKKYNLNDDCIRNMVETYDIVLSEEKNVAKMPDRNTSVYDQYKNGRSLNIRDLDLVRDIIGAKHPDYLDTFEDVMKGRKTCLCNMYIMKKELFHEYMSWLFDILFEFEKKADMSEYTVEGYRTPGHLAERLLTVFCWYMEKKKNLRVKRLQTVIFLKTDQKMTLAQAKKTAPAFDANNVAIAVAANDYFIPYCATFLKSMAEHSNSDKNYDILLLSQDVSDINVKNVKKMLSAWKNISLRVLDPSVLIDQYTFHIEGHFSKETYYRLVLPELLPNYDKVLYLDSDMIAMDDVAKIYDEDIDGYLLAACHDADTAGLYNGYRKDKKEYTDKILKLKEPYQYFQAGVLLLNLKEFRKRYTTKQVLDFAVSEKWQLLDQDILNKLCEGAVKYIDMSWNVMVDFAGIRINQIIALAPRWLNEMYQEARKNPKIIHYAGPQKPWFEPEMDFGMQFWECARGTAYYEIMLGRMNRATGKTGNNNHKNIFRGAVQCVLDHGIVYTISYIPKRIFRKKDNAAF
;
A
#
# COMPACT_ATOMS: atom_id res chain seq x y z
N MET A 1 -14.91 -13.13 -32.49
CA MET A 1 -14.70 -12.86 -31.06
C MET A 1 -15.78 -11.89 -30.61
N GLY A 2 -16.51 -12.24 -29.54
CA GLY A 2 -17.55 -11.39 -29.01
C GLY A 2 -17.00 -10.09 -28.43
N ASN A 3 -17.77 -9.01 -28.53
CA ASN A 3 -17.47 -7.75 -27.86
C ASN A 3 -17.79 -7.88 -26.36
N ILE A 4 -16.75 -8.10 -25.53
CA ILE A 4 -16.90 -8.24 -24.08
C ILE A 4 -16.52 -6.92 -23.42
N LYS A 5 -17.38 -6.41 -22.53
CA LYS A 5 -17.11 -5.22 -21.71
C LYS A 5 -17.41 -5.52 -20.25
N ILE A 6 -16.38 -5.41 -19.43
CA ILE A 6 -16.47 -5.61 -17.98
C ILE A 6 -16.15 -4.27 -17.30
N LEU A 7 -17.15 -3.65 -16.70
CA LEU A 7 -17.00 -2.37 -16.02
C LEU A 7 -16.53 -2.59 -14.57
N ILE A 8 -15.45 -1.92 -14.20
CA ILE A 8 -14.91 -1.92 -12.84
C ILE A 8 -15.41 -0.67 -12.13
N SER A 9 -16.37 -0.82 -11.23
CA SER A 9 -16.98 0.29 -10.48
C SER A 9 -15.96 0.90 -9.50
N CYS A 10 -15.62 2.18 -9.71
CA CYS A 10 -14.66 2.96 -8.92
C CYS A 10 -15.32 4.25 -8.42
N HIS A 11 -15.10 4.62 -7.16
CA HIS A 11 -15.47 5.93 -6.59
C HIS A 11 -14.25 6.79 -6.26
N LYS A 12 -13.05 6.29 -6.55
CA LYS A 12 -11.75 6.95 -6.38
C LYS A 12 -10.74 6.34 -7.34
N GLN A 13 -9.64 7.06 -7.59
CA GLN A 13 -8.51 6.52 -8.32
C GLN A 13 -8.05 5.22 -7.66
N SER A 14 -7.98 4.14 -8.42
CA SER A 14 -7.68 2.81 -7.92
C SER A 14 -6.76 2.05 -8.87
N ILE A 15 -6.00 1.10 -8.35
CA ILE A 15 -5.25 0.16 -9.17
C ILE A 15 -6.25 -0.79 -9.82
N VAL A 16 -6.25 -0.80 -11.15
CA VAL A 16 -7.08 -1.68 -11.97
C VAL A 16 -6.21 -2.38 -13.03
N PRO A 17 -6.61 -3.56 -13.54
CA PRO A 17 -5.90 -4.20 -14.63
C PRO A 17 -5.81 -3.30 -15.86
N ASP A 18 -4.66 -3.29 -16.54
CA ASP A 18 -4.55 -2.72 -17.88
C ASP A 18 -5.14 -3.71 -18.89
N SER A 19 -6.27 -3.38 -19.50
CA SER A 19 -7.11 -4.31 -20.25
C SER A 19 -8.00 -3.59 -21.25
N GLU A 20 -8.25 -4.22 -22.39
CA GLU A 20 -9.20 -3.72 -23.41
C GLU A 20 -10.66 -4.08 -23.09
N ILE A 21 -10.86 -5.09 -22.24
CA ILE A 21 -12.20 -5.59 -21.89
C ILE A 21 -12.63 -5.20 -20.48
N MET A 22 -11.69 -5.01 -19.55
CA MET A 22 -11.94 -4.57 -18.17
C MET A 22 -11.71 -3.06 -18.06
N LEU A 23 -12.79 -2.29 -18.03
CA LEU A 23 -12.78 -0.84 -18.14
C LEU A 23 -13.18 -0.17 -16.82
N PRO A 24 -12.35 0.70 -16.24
CA PRO A 24 -12.74 1.43 -15.05
C PRO A 24 -13.83 2.46 -15.36
N ILE A 25 -14.87 2.51 -14.50
CA ILE A 25 -15.96 3.48 -14.56
C ILE A 25 -16.09 4.20 -13.22
N GLU A 26 -16.09 5.54 -13.27
CA GLU A 26 -16.40 6.38 -12.12
C GLU A 26 -17.90 6.34 -11.84
N VAL A 27 -18.27 5.83 -10.65
CA VAL A 27 -19.67 5.75 -10.23
C VAL A 27 -20.05 6.97 -9.40
N GLY A 28 -21.27 7.50 -9.64
CA GLY A 28 -21.73 8.74 -9.02
C GLY A 28 -20.99 9.97 -9.53
N ALA A 29 -20.60 10.00 -10.78
CA ALA A 29 -19.86 11.10 -11.39
C ALA A 29 -20.57 12.45 -11.24
N ASP A 30 -21.92 12.49 -11.26
CA ASP A 30 -22.72 13.70 -11.00
C ASP A 30 -22.54 14.30 -9.59
N LEU A 31 -22.01 13.53 -8.65
CA LEU A 31 -21.81 13.97 -7.27
C LEU A 31 -20.41 14.57 -7.05
N HIS A 32 -19.55 14.54 -8.06
CA HIS A 32 -18.15 14.95 -7.96
C HIS A 32 -17.88 16.18 -8.85
N SER A 33 -17.19 17.17 -8.30
CA SER A 33 -16.75 18.35 -9.05
C SER A 33 -15.49 18.12 -9.87
N LYS A 34 -14.74 17.05 -9.59
CA LYS A 34 -13.55 16.62 -10.33
C LYS A 34 -13.69 15.14 -10.64
N HIS A 35 -13.49 14.80 -11.90
CA HIS A 35 -13.59 13.43 -12.37
C HIS A 35 -12.25 12.70 -12.34
N ILE A 36 -12.31 11.36 -12.29
CA ILE A 36 -11.12 10.51 -12.31
C ILE A 36 -10.61 10.46 -13.76
N GLU A 37 -9.38 10.93 -13.97
CA GLU A 37 -8.75 10.97 -15.30
C GLU A 37 -8.63 9.54 -15.88
N GLY A 38 -9.06 9.37 -17.13
CA GLY A 38 -8.97 8.10 -17.87
C GLY A 38 -10.09 7.10 -17.56
N TYR A 39 -11.06 7.44 -16.69
CA TYR A 39 -12.19 6.56 -16.38
C TYR A 39 -13.42 6.95 -17.19
N ILE A 40 -14.22 5.94 -17.58
CA ILE A 40 -15.58 6.17 -18.08
C ILE A 40 -16.39 6.81 -16.94
N GLN A 41 -17.33 7.68 -17.27
CA GLN A 41 -18.21 8.33 -16.28
C GLN A 41 -19.63 7.83 -16.45
N ASP A 42 -20.30 7.48 -15.33
CA ASP A 42 -21.65 6.93 -15.33
C ASP A 42 -22.76 8.00 -15.48
N ASN A 43 -22.39 9.26 -15.78
CA ASN A 43 -23.32 10.39 -15.89
C ASN A 43 -23.61 10.86 -17.33
N SER A 44 -23.15 10.11 -18.33
CA SER A 44 -23.48 10.42 -19.74
C SER A 44 -24.76 9.69 -20.21
N GLY A 45 -25.47 10.26 -21.17
CA GLY A 45 -26.68 9.66 -21.74
C GLY A 45 -27.80 9.40 -20.71
N ASP A 46 -28.56 8.31 -20.89
CA ASP A 46 -29.59 7.89 -19.93
C ASP A 46 -28.90 7.25 -18.69
N ASN A 47 -29.01 7.88 -17.53
CA ASN A 47 -28.27 7.50 -16.34
C ASN A 47 -29.02 7.81 -15.04
N ILE A 48 -28.52 7.22 -13.94
CA ILE A 48 -28.96 7.49 -12.57
C ILE A 48 -27.78 7.84 -11.65
N SER A 49 -26.73 8.46 -12.21
CA SER A 49 -25.47 8.79 -11.51
C SER A 49 -25.71 9.59 -10.21
N ALA A 50 -26.59 10.58 -10.24
CA ALA A 50 -26.98 11.39 -9.08
C ALA A 50 -27.56 10.54 -7.91
N LYS A 51 -28.06 9.32 -8.17
CA LYS A 51 -28.61 8.39 -7.18
C LYS A 51 -27.56 7.43 -6.60
N ASN A 52 -26.28 7.61 -6.88
CA ASN A 52 -25.22 6.67 -6.48
C ASN A 52 -25.16 6.43 -4.97
N LYS A 53 -25.47 7.41 -4.12
CA LYS A 53 -25.55 7.21 -2.65
C LYS A 53 -26.52 6.12 -2.23
N MET A 54 -27.53 5.84 -3.04
CA MET A 54 -28.57 4.85 -2.80
C MET A 54 -28.33 3.57 -3.61
N TYR A 55 -28.00 3.70 -4.89
CA TYR A 55 -27.87 2.57 -5.83
C TYR A 55 -26.44 2.01 -5.92
N CYS A 56 -25.44 2.69 -5.37
CA CYS A 56 -24.03 2.26 -5.35
C CYS A 56 -23.53 1.88 -6.77
N GLU A 57 -22.92 0.70 -6.94
CA GLU A 57 -22.41 0.16 -8.21
C GLU A 57 -23.49 -0.08 -9.27
N LEU A 58 -24.75 -0.11 -8.88
CA LEU A 58 -25.86 -0.27 -9.81
C LEU A 58 -26.00 0.92 -10.77
N THR A 59 -25.45 2.10 -10.44
CA THR A 59 -25.45 3.25 -11.36
C THR A 59 -24.61 2.95 -12.61
N ALA A 60 -23.49 2.24 -12.48
CA ALA A 60 -22.71 1.76 -13.61
C ALA A 60 -23.45 0.69 -14.41
N GLN A 61 -24.20 -0.22 -13.73
CA GLN A 61 -24.98 -1.26 -14.40
C GLN A 61 -26.14 -0.66 -15.21
N TYR A 62 -26.84 0.34 -14.64
CA TYR A 62 -27.89 1.08 -15.35
C TYR A 62 -27.34 1.83 -16.55
N TRP A 63 -26.22 2.54 -16.36
CA TRP A 63 -25.55 3.27 -17.43
C TRP A 63 -25.15 2.34 -18.59
N ALA A 64 -24.56 1.18 -18.28
CA ALA A 64 -24.19 0.20 -19.29
C ALA A 64 -25.40 -0.36 -20.04
N TRP A 65 -26.52 -0.64 -19.33
CA TRP A 65 -27.76 -1.09 -19.94
C TRP A 65 -28.33 -0.09 -20.97
N LYS A 66 -28.19 1.20 -20.69
CA LYS A 66 -28.78 2.27 -21.52
C LYS A 66 -27.82 2.77 -22.62
N ASN A 67 -26.53 2.74 -22.41
CA ASN A 67 -25.58 3.48 -23.25
C ASN A 67 -24.47 2.63 -23.88
N LEU A 68 -24.27 1.38 -23.43
CA LEU A 68 -23.19 0.52 -23.91
C LEU A 68 -23.76 -0.56 -24.86
N ASP A 69 -23.04 -0.84 -25.96
CA ASP A 69 -23.34 -1.97 -26.83
C ASP A 69 -22.21 -3.01 -26.75
N ALA A 70 -22.55 -4.21 -26.27
CA ALA A 70 -21.63 -5.33 -26.13
C ALA A 70 -22.34 -6.66 -26.31
N ASP A 71 -21.64 -7.74 -26.62
CA ASP A 71 -22.18 -9.10 -26.66
C ASP A 71 -22.25 -9.73 -25.27
N TYR A 72 -21.32 -9.32 -24.38
CA TYR A 72 -21.25 -9.70 -22.97
C TYR A 72 -21.02 -8.49 -22.09
N TYR A 73 -21.81 -8.37 -21.02
CA TYR A 73 -21.74 -7.32 -20.02
C TYR A 73 -21.25 -7.90 -18.70
N GLY A 74 -20.14 -7.35 -18.16
CA GLY A 74 -19.58 -7.75 -16.88
C GLY A 74 -19.45 -6.58 -15.91
N PHE A 75 -19.50 -6.91 -14.61
CA PHE A 75 -19.37 -5.92 -13.56
C PHE A 75 -18.48 -6.45 -12.45
N PHE A 76 -17.42 -5.69 -12.17
CA PHE A 76 -16.51 -5.90 -11.03
C PHE A 76 -16.50 -4.65 -10.15
N HIS A 77 -15.85 -4.78 -9.03
CA HIS A 77 -15.61 -3.68 -8.11
C HIS A 77 -14.11 -3.40 -8.04
N TYR A 78 -13.68 -2.15 -7.88
CA TYR A 78 -12.26 -1.77 -7.90
C TYR A 78 -11.35 -2.62 -6.99
N ARG A 79 -11.90 -3.31 -6.01
CA ARG A 79 -11.17 -4.21 -5.10
C ARG A 79 -11.65 -5.66 -5.11
N ARG A 80 -12.55 -6.03 -6.02
CA ARG A 80 -13.11 -7.40 -6.10
C ARG A 80 -13.15 -7.88 -7.53
N TYR A 81 -12.60 -9.05 -7.75
CA TYR A 81 -12.51 -9.70 -9.06
C TYR A 81 -12.87 -11.16 -8.93
N LEU A 82 -13.07 -11.85 -10.06
CA LEU A 82 -13.27 -13.29 -10.09
C LEU A 82 -11.96 -14.01 -10.42
N ASN A 83 -11.76 -15.20 -9.86
CA ASN A 83 -10.62 -16.05 -10.15
C ASN A 83 -10.87 -16.86 -11.43
N PHE A 84 -10.29 -16.46 -12.55
CA PHE A 84 -10.41 -17.16 -13.84
C PHE A 84 -9.43 -18.32 -14.01
N SER A 85 -8.53 -18.58 -13.03
CA SER A 85 -7.68 -19.76 -13.08
C SER A 85 -8.46 -21.02 -12.71
N GLU A 86 -7.98 -22.18 -13.14
CA GLU A 86 -8.55 -23.47 -12.75
C GLU A 86 -8.23 -23.84 -11.29
N ASN A 87 -7.23 -23.19 -10.70
CA ASN A 87 -6.81 -23.45 -9.34
C ASN A 87 -7.81 -22.89 -8.32
N LYS A 88 -8.04 -23.67 -7.26
CA LYS A 88 -8.80 -23.23 -6.08
C LYS A 88 -7.83 -22.79 -4.99
N TYR A 89 -8.15 -21.67 -4.37
CA TYR A 89 -7.34 -21.09 -3.30
C TYR A 89 -8.08 -21.08 -1.97
N PRO A 90 -7.37 -21.07 -0.84
CA PRO A 90 -7.97 -20.96 0.48
C PRO A 90 -8.84 -19.72 0.61
N LEU A 91 -9.94 -19.86 1.34
CA LEU A 91 -10.91 -18.80 1.58
C LEU A 91 -10.79 -18.29 3.03
N ASP A 92 -10.98 -17.00 3.21
CA ASP A 92 -11.14 -16.37 4.52
C ASP A 92 -12.51 -16.73 5.17
N SER A 93 -12.77 -16.20 6.36
CA SER A 93 -14.05 -16.43 7.07
C SER A 93 -15.27 -15.84 6.35
N TRP A 94 -15.07 -14.92 5.42
CA TRP A 94 -16.12 -14.35 4.54
C TRP A 94 -16.22 -15.07 3.20
N GLN A 95 -15.50 -16.19 3.06
CA GLN A 95 -15.47 -17.04 1.87
C GLN A 95 -14.94 -16.30 0.63
N ASN A 96 -13.90 -15.49 0.81
CA ASN A 96 -13.17 -14.84 -0.28
C ASN A 96 -11.70 -15.24 -0.25
N ILE A 97 -11.02 -15.16 -1.39
CA ILE A 97 -9.58 -15.12 -1.45
C ILE A 97 -9.16 -13.70 -1.08
N THR A 98 -8.26 -13.53 -0.12
CA THR A 98 -7.78 -12.21 0.32
C THR A 98 -6.35 -12.01 -0.13
N GLU A 99 -6.09 -10.93 -0.86
CA GLU A 99 -4.78 -10.46 -1.30
C GLU A 99 -4.53 -9.04 -0.79
N GLU A 100 -3.27 -8.71 -0.58
CA GLU A 100 -2.94 -7.38 -0.09
C GLU A 100 -3.17 -6.32 -1.17
N ARG A 101 -2.67 -6.54 -2.40
CA ARG A 101 -2.71 -5.58 -3.49
C ARG A 101 -2.73 -6.27 -4.85
N LEU A 102 -3.41 -5.66 -5.82
CA LEU A 102 -3.37 -6.09 -7.22
C LEU A 102 -1.99 -5.76 -7.83
N ASN A 103 -1.34 -6.78 -8.40
CA ASN A 103 -0.06 -6.68 -9.09
C ASN A 103 0.06 -7.76 -10.17
N ASP A 104 1.12 -7.76 -10.97
CA ASP A 104 1.32 -8.71 -12.08
C ASP A 104 1.33 -10.17 -11.62
N THR A 105 1.83 -10.45 -10.41
CA THR A 105 1.78 -11.80 -9.83
C THR A 105 0.35 -12.24 -9.61
N CYS A 106 -0.50 -11.36 -9.08
CA CYS A 106 -1.93 -11.63 -8.90
C CYS A 106 -2.67 -11.74 -10.24
N LEU A 107 -2.35 -10.87 -11.22
CA LEU A 107 -2.94 -10.96 -12.56
C LEU A 107 -2.68 -12.32 -13.19
N LYS A 108 -1.43 -12.81 -13.14
CA LYS A 108 -1.05 -14.16 -13.60
C LYS A 108 -1.71 -15.27 -12.78
N LYS A 109 -1.67 -15.16 -11.44
CA LYS A 109 -2.19 -16.16 -10.51
C LYS A 109 -3.67 -16.44 -10.73
N TYR A 110 -4.45 -15.42 -11.01
CA TYR A 110 -5.91 -15.51 -11.18
C TYR A 110 -6.37 -15.44 -12.63
N ASN A 111 -5.46 -15.50 -13.61
CA ASN A 111 -5.74 -15.37 -15.03
C ASN A 111 -6.58 -14.12 -15.36
N LEU A 112 -6.28 -13.00 -14.70
CA LEU A 112 -6.92 -11.69 -14.92
C LEU A 112 -6.27 -10.99 -16.13
N ASN A 113 -6.40 -11.62 -17.31
CA ASN A 113 -5.96 -11.08 -18.60
C ASN A 113 -7.06 -11.33 -19.65
N ASP A 114 -7.04 -10.55 -20.70
CA ASP A 114 -8.10 -10.51 -21.70
C ASP A 114 -8.33 -11.86 -22.37
N ASP A 115 -7.28 -12.59 -22.75
CA ASP A 115 -7.39 -13.87 -23.46
C ASP A 115 -8.03 -14.95 -22.58
N CYS A 116 -7.58 -15.09 -21.33
CA CYS A 116 -8.15 -16.08 -20.42
C CYS A 116 -9.62 -15.79 -20.10
N ILE A 117 -9.95 -14.50 -19.91
CA ILE A 117 -11.31 -14.07 -19.63
C ILE A 117 -12.22 -14.32 -20.85
N ARG A 118 -11.79 -13.94 -22.06
CA ARG A 118 -12.54 -14.18 -23.31
C ARG A 118 -12.84 -15.65 -23.51
N ASN A 119 -11.81 -16.50 -23.44
CA ASN A 119 -11.95 -17.94 -23.64
C ASN A 119 -12.98 -18.58 -22.70
N MET A 120 -13.02 -18.12 -21.45
CA MET A 120 -14.00 -18.60 -20.46
C MET A 120 -15.39 -18.01 -20.73
N VAL A 121 -15.51 -16.70 -20.89
CA VAL A 121 -16.79 -16.00 -21.01
C VAL A 121 -17.57 -16.47 -22.25
N GLU A 122 -16.91 -16.64 -23.41
CA GLU A 122 -17.56 -17.11 -24.63
C GLU A 122 -18.12 -18.55 -24.54
N THR A 123 -17.64 -19.34 -23.56
CA THR A 123 -18.11 -20.71 -23.32
C THR A 123 -19.42 -20.77 -22.54
N TYR A 124 -19.72 -19.76 -21.72
CA TYR A 124 -20.82 -19.76 -20.79
C TYR A 124 -21.87 -18.66 -21.11
N ASP A 125 -23.09 -18.84 -20.66
CA ASP A 125 -24.13 -17.84 -20.80
C ASP A 125 -24.08 -16.82 -19.66
N ILE A 126 -23.66 -17.30 -18.47
CA ILE A 126 -23.41 -16.49 -17.28
C ILE A 126 -22.13 -16.95 -16.57
N VAL A 127 -21.29 -15.99 -16.13
CA VAL A 127 -20.19 -16.21 -15.17
C VAL A 127 -20.52 -15.43 -13.90
N LEU A 128 -20.55 -16.12 -12.75
CA LEU A 128 -20.94 -15.57 -11.44
C LEU A 128 -19.84 -15.77 -10.39
N SER A 129 -19.91 -15.04 -9.30
CA SER A 129 -19.22 -15.43 -8.07
C SER A 129 -19.78 -16.73 -7.50
N GLU A 130 -18.95 -17.54 -6.83
CA GLU A 130 -19.45 -18.65 -6.00
C GLU A 130 -20.41 -18.13 -4.93
N GLU A 131 -21.49 -18.88 -4.74
CA GLU A 131 -22.48 -18.56 -3.71
C GLU A 131 -21.85 -18.67 -2.31
N LYS A 132 -22.07 -17.65 -1.50
CA LYS A 132 -21.65 -17.62 -0.10
C LYS A 132 -22.66 -18.34 0.77
N ASN A 133 -22.18 -19.21 1.66
CA ASN A 133 -23.04 -19.89 2.64
C ASN A 133 -23.10 -19.03 3.92
N VAL A 134 -24.24 -18.38 4.16
CA VAL A 134 -24.45 -17.46 5.29
C VAL A 134 -24.31 -18.12 6.67
N ALA A 135 -24.51 -19.44 6.76
CA ALA A 135 -24.29 -20.20 8.01
C ALA A 135 -22.82 -20.45 8.32
N LYS A 136 -21.91 -20.28 7.33
CA LYS A 136 -20.46 -20.45 7.49
C LYS A 136 -19.74 -19.11 7.59
N MET A 137 -20.43 -17.98 7.50
CA MET A 137 -19.90 -16.65 7.73
C MET A 137 -19.75 -16.35 9.23
N PRO A 138 -18.96 -15.34 9.63
CA PRO A 138 -18.80 -14.97 11.05
C PRO A 138 -20.11 -14.74 11.78
N ASP A 139 -21.13 -14.19 11.11
CA ASP A 139 -22.45 -13.87 11.68
C ASP A 139 -23.36 -15.11 11.88
N ARG A 140 -23.00 -16.25 11.28
CA ARG A 140 -23.67 -17.56 11.43
C ARG A 140 -25.19 -17.52 11.31
N ASN A 141 -25.70 -16.88 10.28
CA ASN A 141 -27.14 -16.76 10.03
C ASN A 141 -27.75 -18.09 9.55
N THR A 142 -29.00 -18.36 9.90
CA THR A 142 -29.68 -19.62 9.59
C THR A 142 -30.20 -19.65 8.15
N SER A 143 -30.49 -18.49 7.56
CA SER A 143 -30.99 -18.33 6.21
C SER A 143 -30.52 -17.00 5.58
N VAL A 144 -30.74 -16.82 4.28
CA VAL A 144 -30.48 -15.53 3.58
C VAL A 144 -31.40 -14.44 4.13
N TYR A 145 -32.64 -14.79 4.48
CA TYR A 145 -33.59 -13.88 5.12
C TYR A 145 -33.05 -13.39 6.47
N ASP A 146 -32.57 -14.31 7.33
CA ASP A 146 -31.98 -13.94 8.62
C ASP A 146 -30.71 -13.12 8.46
N GLN A 147 -29.90 -13.43 7.45
CA GLN A 147 -28.68 -12.66 7.16
C GLN A 147 -29.02 -11.20 6.78
N TYR A 148 -30.09 -10.97 6.04
CA TYR A 148 -30.57 -9.62 5.76
C TYR A 148 -31.15 -8.96 7.01
N LYS A 149 -32.01 -9.67 7.76
CA LYS A 149 -32.66 -9.19 9.00
C LYS A 149 -31.65 -8.77 10.07
N ASN A 150 -30.55 -9.53 10.21
CA ASN A 150 -29.51 -9.27 11.20
C ASN A 150 -28.40 -8.33 10.66
N GLY A 151 -28.49 -7.92 9.40
CA GLY A 151 -27.55 -6.99 8.79
C GLY A 151 -27.57 -5.63 9.48
N ARG A 152 -26.37 -5.12 9.82
CA ARG A 152 -26.24 -3.79 10.43
C ARG A 152 -26.83 -2.74 9.48
N SER A 153 -27.71 -1.91 9.96
CA SER A 153 -28.36 -0.82 9.20
C SER A 153 -29.33 -1.29 8.08
N LEU A 154 -29.68 -2.58 8.01
CA LEU A 154 -30.71 -3.07 7.10
C LEU A 154 -32.06 -3.20 7.83
N ASN A 155 -33.13 -2.95 7.08
CA ASN A 155 -34.50 -3.08 7.59
C ASN A 155 -35.19 -4.25 6.90
N ILE A 156 -35.66 -5.23 7.66
CA ILE A 156 -36.29 -6.43 7.10
C ILE A 156 -37.56 -6.09 6.31
N ARG A 157 -38.25 -4.99 6.68
CA ARG A 157 -39.44 -4.53 5.96
C ARG A 157 -39.16 -4.22 4.48
N ASP A 158 -37.92 -3.85 4.15
CA ASP A 158 -37.52 -3.57 2.77
C ASP A 158 -37.52 -4.85 1.93
N LEU A 159 -37.00 -5.94 2.51
CA LEU A 159 -37.00 -7.24 1.84
C LEU A 159 -38.42 -7.79 1.71
N ASP A 160 -39.28 -7.61 2.74
CA ASP A 160 -40.69 -7.99 2.70
C ASP A 160 -41.45 -7.17 1.64
N LEU A 161 -41.19 -5.86 1.54
CA LEU A 161 -41.76 -5.00 0.50
C LEU A 161 -41.35 -5.46 -0.91
N VAL A 162 -40.08 -5.82 -1.11
CA VAL A 162 -39.58 -6.37 -2.39
C VAL A 162 -40.29 -7.70 -2.73
N ARG A 163 -40.48 -8.57 -1.74
CA ARG A 163 -41.28 -9.79 -1.92
C ARG A 163 -42.70 -9.48 -2.44
N ASP A 164 -43.38 -8.50 -1.83
CA ASP A 164 -44.72 -8.10 -2.23
C ASP A 164 -44.75 -7.48 -3.64
N ILE A 165 -43.74 -6.69 -4.00
CA ILE A 165 -43.55 -6.12 -5.34
C ILE A 165 -43.38 -7.26 -6.37
N ILE A 166 -42.52 -8.25 -6.07
CA ILE A 166 -42.32 -9.42 -6.94
C ILE A 166 -43.66 -10.18 -7.12
N GLY A 167 -44.38 -10.44 -6.03
CA GLY A 167 -45.67 -11.12 -6.10
C GLY A 167 -46.71 -10.40 -6.98
N ALA A 168 -46.69 -9.06 -6.95
CA ALA A 168 -47.62 -8.23 -7.73
C ALA A 168 -47.20 -8.07 -9.20
N LYS A 169 -45.92 -7.90 -9.51
CA LYS A 169 -45.42 -7.54 -10.85
C LYS A 169 -44.79 -8.70 -11.61
N HIS A 170 -44.16 -9.62 -10.89
CA HIS A 170 -43.37 -10.74 -11.43
C HIS A 170 -43.66 -12.06 -10.70
N PRO A 171 -44.94 -12.50 -10.61
CA PRO A 171 -45.35 -13.63 -9.79
C PRO A 171 -44.60 -14.93 -10.10
N ASP A 172 -44.14 -15.12 -11.34
CA ASP A 172 -43.34 -16.29 -11.75
C ASP A 172 -42.01 -16.44 -10.95
N TYR A 173 -41.48 -15.36 -10.41
CA TYR A 173 -40.22 -15.35 -9.63
C TYR A 173 -40.46 -15.58 -8.13
N LEU A 174 -41.72 -15.54 -7.64
CA LEU A 174 -42.01 -15.51 -6.20
C LEU A 174 -41.56 -16.79 -5.50
N ASP A 175 -41.83 -17.96 -6.06
CA ASP A 175 -41.42 -19.24 -5.47
C ASP A 175 -39.90 -19.33 -5.40
N THR A 176 -39.19 -18.87 -6.44
CA THR A 176 -37.71 -18.84 -6.43
C THR A 176 -37.18 -17.85 -5.40
N PHE A 177 -37.82 -16.69 -5.22
CA PHE A 177 -37.49 -15.74 -4.18
C PHE A 177 -37.60 -16.37 -2.79
N GLU A 178 -38.72 -17.05 -2.49
CA GLU A 178 -38.94 -17.75 -1.23
C GLU A 178 -37.91 -18.85 -0.99
N ASP A 179 -37.58 -19.64 -2.01
CA ASP A 179 -36.54 -20.69 -1.94
C ASP A 179 -35.18 -20.11 -1.59
N VAL A 180 -34.78 -19.01 -2.24
CA VAL A 180 -33.49 -18.33 -1.96
C VAL A 180 -33.49 -17.75 -0.55
N MET A 181 -34.57 -17.08 -0.13
CA MET A 181 -34.63 -16.44 1.20
C MET A 181 -34.60 -17.47 2.34
N LYS A 182 -35.28 -18.61 2.17
CA LYS A 182 -35.23 -19.75 3.14
C LYS A 182 -33.91 -20.51 3.07
N GLY A 183 -33.22 -20.43 1.96
CA GLY A 183 -31.93 -21.07 1.72
C GLY A 183 -30.76 -20.45 2.53
N ARG A 184 -29.58 -21.05 2.37
CA ARG A 184 -28.35 -20.61 3.02
C ARG A 184 -27.30 -20.06 2.06
N LYS A 185 -27.61 -20.00 0.77
CA LYS A 185 -26.66 -19.62 -0.27
C LYS A 185 -27.15 -18.40 -1.04
N THR A 186 -26.25 -17.45 -1.27
CA THR A 186 -26.53 -16.26 -2.07
C THR A 186 -25.25 -15.73 -2.72
N CYS A 187 -25.36 -15.16 -3.92
CA CYS A 187 -24.31 -14.36 -4.51
C CYS A 187 -24.29 -12.97 -3.85
N LEU A 188 -23.10 -12.49 -3.49
CA LEU A 188 -22.92 -11.16 -2.94
C LEU A 188 -22.05 -10.32 -3.86
N CYS A 189 -22.09 -8.99 -3.69
CA CYS A 189 -21.27 -8.00 -4.38
C CYS A 189 -21.70 -7.64 -5.82
N ASN A 190 -22.88 -8.01 -6.29
CA ASN A 190 -23.39 -7.65 -7.62
C ASN A 190 -22.40 -7.86 -8.77
N MET A 191 -21.62 -8.97 -8.71
CA MET A 191 -20.56 -9.29 -9.66
C MET A 191 -20.97 -10.45 -10.57
N TYR A 192 -20.95 -10.20 -11.86
CA TYR A 192 -21.30 -11.19 -12.88
C TYR A 192 -20.78 -10.79 -14.26
N ILE A 193 -20.81 -11.72 -15.22
CA ILE A 193 -20.69 -11.47 -16.66
C ILE A 193 -21.81 -12.24 -17.33
N MET A 194 -22.65 -11.56 -18.10
CA MET A 194 -23.82 -12.14 -18.77
C MET A 194 -23.80 -11.84 -20.27
N LYS A 195 -24.35 -12.74 -21.07
CA LYS A 195 -24.73 -12.46 -22.46
C LYS A 195 -25.73 -11.30 -22.55
N LYS A 196 -25.68 -10.56 -23.66
CA LYS A 196 -26.48 -9.37 -23.94
C LYS A 196 -27.96 -9.57 -23.59
N GLU A 197 -28.58 -10.61 -24.12
CA GLU A 197 -30.03 -10.86 -23.94
C GLU A 197 -30.38 -11.08 -22.46
N LEU A 198 -29.55 -11.87 -21.74
CA LEU A 198 -29.77 -12.13 -20.31
C LEU A 198 -29.54 -10.89 -19.47
N PHE A 199 -28.50 -10.09 -19.81
CA PHE A 199 -28.22 -8.85 -19.12
C PHE A 199 -29.39 -7.84 -19.27
N HIS A 200 -29.91 -7.65 -20.49
CA HIS A 200 -31.02 -6.76 -20.72
C HIS A 200 -32.31 -7.23 -20.01
N GLU A 201 -32.57 -8.55 -20.00
CA GLU A 201 -33.69 -9.15 -19.26
C GLU A 201 -33.53 -8.92 -17.76
N TYR A 202 -32.31 -9.15 -17.21
CA TYR A 202 -32.00 -8.90 -15.80
C TYR A 202 -32.18 -7.44 -15.41
N MET A 203 -31.61 -6.51 -16.17
CA MET A 203 -31.71 -5.08 -15.87
C MET A 203 -33.13 -4.57 -15.92
N SER A 204 -33.91 -5.00 -16.92
CA SER A 204 -35.32 -4.63 -17.02
C SER A 204 -36.12 -5.12 -15.81
N TRP A 205 -35.91 -6.37 -15.40
CA TRP A 205 -36.57 -6.98 -14.24
C TRP A 205 -36.12 -6.33 -12.93
N LEU A 206 -34.80 -6.15 -12.75
CA LEU A 206 -34.23 -5.59 -11.53
C LEU A 206 -34.70 -4.15 -11.28
N PHE A 207 -34.57 -3.28 -12.28
CA PHE A 207 -34.90 -1.86 -12.12
C PHE A 207 -36.42 -1.63 -12.07
N ASP A 208 -37.23 -2.49 -12.66
CA ASP A 208 -38.71 -2.43 -12.46
C ASP A 208 -39.07 -2.68 -10.98
N ILE A 209 -38.37 -3.60 -10.31
CA ILE A 209 -38.58 -3.87 -8.89
C ILE A 209 -37.99 -2.73 -8.03
N LEU A 210 -36.75 -2.31 -8.28
CA LEU A 210 -36.06 -1.33 -7.44
C LEU A 210 -36.67 0.07 -7.54
N PHE A 211 -37.15 0.47 -8.72
CA PHE A 211 -37.85 1.75 -8.85
C PHE A 211 -39.25 1.73 -8.21
N GLU A 212 -39.91 0.59 -8.22
CA GLU A 212 -41.17 0.44 -7.48
C GLU A 212 -40.93 0.43 -5.96
N PHE A 213 -39.82 -0.20 -5.51
CA PHE A 213 -39.39 -0.14 -4.12
C PHE A 213 -39.10 1.31 -3.70
N GLU A 214 -38.31 2.07 -4.48
CA GLU A 214 -37.97 3.47 -4.18
C GLU A 214 -39.22 4.35 -4.02
N LYS A 215 -40.29 4.08 -4.78
CA LYS A 215 -41.55 4.82 -4.67
C LYS A 215 -42.34 4.51 -3.41
N LYS A 216 -42.25 3.28 -2.90
CA LYS A 216 -43.08 2.77 -1.79
C LYS A 216 -42.35 2.80 -0.44
N ALA A 217 -41.01 2.72 -0.44
CA ALA A 217 -40.22 2.67 0.78
C ALA A 217 -40.06 4.06 1.39
N ASP A 218 -40.35 4.20 2.67
CA ASP A 218 -39.99 5.38 3.44
C ASP A 218 -38.57 5.21 3.99
N MET A 219 -37.60 5.88 3.37
CA MET A 219 -36.18 5.85 3.76
C MET A 219 -35.71 7.13 4.48
N SER A 220 -36.65 8.00 4.94
CA SER A 220 -36.32 9.30 5.54
C SER A 220 -35.49 9.19 6.83
N GLU A 221 -35.70 8.12 7.58
CA GLU A 221 -35.00 7.84 8.85
C GLU A 221 -33.77 6.93 8.71
N TYR A 222 -33.36 6.60 7.45
CA TYR A 222 -32.25 5.66 7.24
C TYR A 222 -30.90 6.31 7.56
N THR A 223 -30.01 5.51 8.16
CA THR A 223 -28.60 5.89 8.31
C THR A 223 -27.94 6.01 6.93
N VAL A 224 -26.78 6.65 6.86
CA VAL A 224 -25.99 6.74 5.62
C VAL A 224 -25.73 5.37 5.01
N GLU A 225 -25.45 4.36 5.82
CA GLU A 225 -25.25 2.98 5.37
C GLU A 225 -26.57 2.31 4.98
N GLY A 226 -27.65 2.51 5.74
CA GLY A 226 -28.98 1.99 5.43
C GLY A 226 -29.56 2.57 4.15
N TYR A 227 -29.21 3.81 3.79
CA TYR A 227 -29.68 4.42 2.53
C TYR A 227 -29.22 3.67 1.28
N ARG A 228 -28.22 2.78 1.41
CA ARG A 228 -27.71 1.89 0.35
C ARG A 228 -28.56 0.62 0.15
N THR A 229 -29.72 0.54 0.77
CA THR A 229 -30.66 -0.61 0.70
C THR A 229 -30.90 -1.16 -0.72
N PRO A 230 -31.14 -0.36 -1.79
CA PRO A 230 -31.28 -0.89 -3.15
C PRO A 230 -30.07 -1.70 -3.63
N GLY A 231 -28.84 -1.29 -3.31
CA GLY A 231 -27.63 -2.07 -3.60
C GLY A 231 -27.62 -3.43 -2.89
N HIS A 232 -28.01 -3.47 -1.61
CA HIS A 232 -28.12 -4.71 -0.83
C HIS A 232 -29.24 -5.63 -1.30
N LEU A 233 -30.39 -5.08 -1.69
CA LEU A 233 -31.49 -5.86 -2.27
C LEU A 233 -31.06 -6.51 -3.59
N ALA A 234 -30.37 -5.76 -4.47
CA ALA A 234 -29.89 -6.25 -5.75
C ALA A 234 -28.99 -7.48 -5.65
N GLU A 235 -28.13 -7.57 -4.60
CA GLU A 235 -27.30 -8.76 -4.37
C GLU A 235 -28.14 -10.04 -4.20
N ARG A 236 -29.28 -9.96 -3.49
CA ARG A 236 -30.18 -11.10 -3.29
C ARG A 236 -30.98 -11.36 -4.55
N LEU A 237 -31.47 -10.30 -5.19
CA LEU A 237 -32.21 -10.38 -6.43
C LEU A 237 -31.40 -10.99 -7.59
N LEU A 238 -30.09 -10.74 -7.65
CA LEU A 238 -29.18 -11.42 -8.59
C LEU A 238 -29.26 -12.95 -8.43
N THR A 239 -29.25 -13.45 -7.19
CA THR A 239 -29.37 -14.88 -6.92
C THR A 239 -30.75 -15.41 -7.37
N VAL A 240 -31.81 -14.68 -7.05
CA VAL A 240 -33.18 -15.04 -7.43
C VAL A 240 -33.33 -15.13 -8.96
N PHE A 241 -32.86 -14.10 -9.67
CA PHE A 241 -32.89 -14.08 -11.13
C PHE A 241 -32.13 -15.25 -11.75
N CYS A 242 -30.87 -15.45 -11.31
CA CYS A 242 -30.02 -16.51 -11.86
C CYS A 242 -30.61 -17.91 -11.60
N TRP A 243 -31.09 -18.20 -10.38
CA TRP A 243 -31.73 -19.50 -10.08
C TRP A 243 -32.99 -19.74 -10.87
N TYR A 244 -33.82 -18.71 -11.04
CA TYR A 244 -35.02 -18.80 -11.87
C TYR A 244 -34.68 -19.13 -13.34
N MET A 245 -33.68 -18.40 -13.90
CA MET A 245 -33.29 -18.57 -15.28
C MET A 245 -32.54 -19.91 -15.52
N GLU A 246 -31.76 -20.40 -14.58
CA GLU A 246 -31.15 -21.72 -14.65
C GLU A 246 -32.24 -22.84 -14.73
N LYS A 247 -33.29 -22.72 -13.90
CA LYS A 247 -34.43 -23.67 -13.94
C LYS A 247 -35.19 -23.57 -15.26
N LYS A 248 -35.36 -22.37 -15.81
CA LYS A 248 -36.25 -22.11 -16.98
C LYS A 248 -35.57 -22.33 -18.34
N LYS A 249 -34.26 -21.97 -18.47
CA LYS A 249 -33.57 -21.88 -19.78
C LYS A 249 -32.41 -22.84 -19.96
N ASN A 250 -32.13 -23.73 -19.02
CA ASN A 250 -30.97 -24.67 -19.08
C ASN A 250 -29.64 -23.97 -19.42
N LEU A 251 -29.33 -22.89 -18.72
CA LEU A 251 -28.18 -22.04 -18.99
C LEU A 251 -26.87 -22.73 -18.60
N ARG A 252 -25.79 -22.44 -19.37
CA ARG A 252 -24.44 -22.79 -19.02
C ARG A 252 -23.90 -21.75 -18.06
N VAL A 253 -23.81 -22.10 -16.79
CA VAL A 253 -23.37 -21.19 -15.72
C VAL A 253 -22.00 -21.60 -15.17
N LYS A 254 -21.07 -20.67 -15.10
CA LYS A 254 -19.76 -20.83 -14.43
C LYS A 254 -19.77 -20.06 -13.12
N ARG A 255 -19.33 -20.71 -12.03
CA ARG A 255 -19.14 -20.07 -10.72
C ARG A 255 -17.67 -20.04 -10.35
N LEU A 256 -17.17 -18.86 -9.99
CA LEU A 256 -15.75 -18.58 -9.71
C LEU A 256 -15.58 -18.00 -8.29
N GLN A 257 -14.45 -18.31 -7.66
CA GLN A 257 -14.09 -17.72 -6.38
C GLN A 257 -13.92 -16.20 -6.51
N THR A 258 -14.32 -15.45 -5.48
CA THR A 258 -14.08 -14.01 -5.41
C THR A 258 -12.71 -13.72 -4.80
N VAL A 259 -11.95 -12.85 -5.44
CA VAL A 259 -10.68 -12.32 -4.93
C VAL A 259 -10.91 -10.88 -4.45
N ILE A 260 -10.49 -10.57 -3.22
CA ILE A 260 -10.55 -9.23 -2.63
C ILE A 260 -9.15 -8.71 -2.42
N PHE A 261 -8.88 -7.49 -2.92
CA PHE A 261 -7.66 -6.74 -2.68
C PHE A 261 -7.90 -5.70 -1.56
N LEU A 262 -7.06 -5.73 -0.53
CA LEU A 262 -7.23 -4.87 0.66
C LEU A 262 -6.79 -3.43 0.40
N LYS A 263 -5.68 -3.26 -0.35
CA LYS A 263 -5.10 -1.96 -0.70
C LYS A 263 -5.25 -1.72 -2.20
N THR A 264 -6.01 -0.71 -2.57
CA THR A 264 -6.32 -0.38 -3.97
C THR A 264 -6.09 1.09 -4.30
N ASP A 265 -5.63 1.88 -3.33
CA ASP A 265 -5.43 3.30 -3.53
C ASP A 265 -4.26 3.54 -4.49
N GLN A 266 -4.54 4.26 -5.57
CA GLN A 266 -3.55 4.81 -6.48
C GLN A 266 -3.76 6.32 -6.49
N LYS A 267 -2.83 7.06 -5.86
CA LYS A 267 -2.94 8.52 -5.76
C LYS A 267 -2.39 9.23 -6.99
N MET A 268 -1.59 8.54 -7.81
CA MET A 268 -0.92 9.10 -8.97
C MET A 268 -0.63 8.00 -10.00
N THR A 269 -0.81 8.28 -11.28
CA THR A 269 -0.34 7.41 -12.37
C THR A 269 1.14 7.67 -12.67
N LEU A 270 1.83 6.70 -13.30
CA LEU A 270 3.22 6.90 -13.73
C LEU A 270 3.35 8.11 -14.68
N ALA A 271 2.37 8.30 -15.58
CA ALA A 271 2.36 9.43 -16.50
C ALA A 271 2.24 10.78 -15.76
N GLN A 272 1.43 10.85 -14.69
CA GLN A 272 1.32 12.02 -13.83
C GLN A 272 2.63 12.25 -13.05
N ALA A 273 3.22 11.19 -12.47
CA ALA A 273 4.50 11.28 -11.78
C ALA A 273 5.61 11.82 -12.69
N LYS A 274 5.71 11.31 -13.92
CA LYS A 274 6.70 11.75 -14.93
C LYS A 274 6.53 13.20 -15.39
N LYS A 275 5.37 13.82 -15.19
CA LYS A 275 5.17 15.25 -15.44
C LYS A 275 5.73 16.16 -14.33
N THR A 276 6.14 15.57 -13.19
CA THR A 276 6.67 16.34 -12.06
C THR A 276 7.96 17.04 -12.50
N ALA A 277 7.96 18.37 -12.41
CA ALA A 277 9.08 19.27 -12.69
C ALA A 277 9.48 20.02 -11.41
N PRO A 278 10.66 20.63 -11.32
CA PRO A 278 11.06 21.45 -10.18
C PRO A 278 9.95 22.42 -9.73
N ALA A 279 9.78 22.55 -8.40
CA ALA A 279 8.69 23.37 -7.85
C ALA A 279 8.93 24.87 -7.96
N PHE A 280 10.16 25.29 -8.17
CA PHE A 280 10.58 26.69 -8.26
C PHE A 280 11.40 26.91 -9.53
N ASP A 281 11.41 28.14 -10.02
CA ASP A 281 12.07 28.50 -11.28
C ASP A 281 13.61 28.49 -11.19
N ALA A 282 14.17 28.69 -9.99
CA ALA A 282 15.62 28.76 -9.78
C ALA A 282 16.03 28.24 -8.40
N ASN A 283 17.32 27.94 -8.25
CA ASN A 283 17.98 27.54 -6.99
C ASN A 283 17.30 26.36 -6.29
N ASN A 284 16.74 25.42 -7.06
CA ASN A 284 16.04 24.27 -6.52
C ASN A 284 17.01 23.26 -5.91
N VAL A 285 16.70 22.83 -4.69
CA VAL A 285 17.28 21.70 -3.99
C VAL A 285 16.21 20.60 -3.97
N ALA A 286 16.30 19.65 -4.88
CA ALA A 286 15.35 18.55 -4.98
C ALA A 286 15.68 17.50 -3.91
N ILE A 287 14.73 17.22 -3.03
CA ILE A 287 14.88 16.29 -1.89
C ILE A 287 13.80 15.23 -1.97
N ALA A 288 14.19 13.96 -1.93
CA ALA A 288 13.28 12.84 -1.85
C ALA A 288 13.36 12.21 -0.45
N VAL A 289 12.21 11.99 0.19
CA VAL A 289 12.08 11.28 1.47
C VAL A 289 10.99 10.22 1.35
N ALA A 290 11.16 9.04 1.94
CA ALA A 290 10.16 7.97 1.91
C ALA A 290 9.53 7.75 3.27
N ALA A 291 8.19 7.67 3.32
CA ALA A 291 7.46 7.36 4.55
C ALA A 291 6.07 6.79 4.22
N ASN A 292 5.63 5.77 4.97
CA ASN A 292 4.22 5.38 5.02
C ASN A 292 3.44 6.24 6.02
N ASP A 293 2.12 6.15 6.01
CA ASP A 293 1.26 6.99 6.86
C ASP A 293 1.57 6.85 8.37
N TYR A 294 1.93 5.66 8.81
CA TYR A 294 2.33 5.42 10.20
C TYR A 294 3.63 6.16 10.57
N PHE A 295 4.57 6.29 9.63
CA PHE A 295 5.89 6.89 9.86
C PHE A 295 5.91 8.42 9.72
N ILE A 296 4.84 9.02 9.18
CA ILE A 296 4.73 10.49 8.99
C ILE A 296 5.07 11.33 10.23
N PRO A 297 4.69 10.98 11.47
CA PRO A 297 5.09 11.76 12.65
C PRO A 297 6.60 11.95 12.81
N TYR A 298 7.37 10.91 12.50
CA TYR A 298 8.82 10.91 12.61
C TYR A 298 9.45 11.62 11.41
N CYS A 299 8.95 11.37 10.22
CA CYS A 299 9.32 12.09 9.00
C CYS A 299 9.07 13.60 9.14
N ALA A 300 7.93 14.01 9.70
CA ALA A 300 7.61 15.42 9.94
C ALA A 300 8.61 16.09 10.91
N THR A 301 9.10 15.36 11.90
CA THR A 301 10.14 15.84 12.82
C THR A 301 11.44 16.10 12.06
N PHE A 302 11.83 15.17 11.18
CA PHE A 302 13.00 15.37 10.31
C PHE A 302 12.80 16.56 9.36
N LEU A 303 11.67 16.64 8.65
CA LEU A 303 11.39 17.74 7.72
C LEU A 303 11.38 19.10 8.43
N LYS A 304 10.92 19.15 9.68
CA LYS A 304 10.99 20.37 10.50
C LYS A 304 12.44 20.75 10.80
N SER A 305 13.30 19.81 11.26
CA SER A 305 14.71 20.09 11.53
C SER A 305 15.45 20.59 10.29
N MET A 306 15.14 20.01 9.12
CA MET A 306 15.69 20.45 7.85
C MET A 306 15.24 21.88 7.50
N ALA A 307 13.97 22.19 7.71
CA ALA A 307 13.41 23.52 7.43
C ALA A 307 14.02 24.60 8.34
N GLU A 308 14.27 24.29 9.60
CA GLU A 308 14.91 25.18 10.57
C GLU A 308 16.37 25.54 10.23
N HIS A 309 17.05 24.67 9.46
CA HIS A 309 18.42 24.90 8.98
C HIS A 309 18.48 25.33 7.50
N SER A 310 17.33 25.56 6.86
CA SER A 310 17.30 25.92 5.45
C SER A 310 17.82 27.33 5.19
N ASN A 311 18.57 27.50 4.08
CA ASN A 311 19.06 28.80 3.63
C ASN A 311 17.99 29.54 2.83
N SER A 312 17.83 30.85 3.07
CA SER A 312 16.87 31.71 2.34
C SER A 312 17.16 31.86 0.84
N ASP A 313 18.42 31.64 0.42
CA ASP A 313 18.85 31.79 -0.97
C ASP A 313 18.62 30.51 -1.82
N LYS A 314 18.13 29.44 -1.18
CA LYS A 314 17.81 28.17 -1.81
C LYS A 314 16.31 27.90 -1.73
N ASN A 315 15.80 27.10 -2.67
CA ASN A 315 14.41 26.66 -2.72
C ASN A 315 14.35 25.14 -2.57
N TYR A 316 13.69 24.65 -1.52
CA TYR A 316 13.68 23.23 -1.17
C TYR A 316 12.41 22.57 -1.71
N ASP A 317 12.59 21.71 -2.70
CA ASP A 317 11.53 20.97 -3.36
C ASP A 317 11.47 19.54 -2.80
N ILE A 318 10.63 19.35 -1.78
CA ILE A 318 10.51 18.08 -1.05
C ILE A 318 9.50 17.18 -1.76
N LEU A 319 9.96 16.02 -2.18
CA LEU A 319 9.21 14.95 -2.83
C LEU A 319 9.00 13.83 -1.81
N LEU A 320 7.84 13.78 -1.16
CA LEU A 320 7.46 12.72 -0.24
C LEU A 320 7.02 11.49 -1.04
N LEU A 321 7.82 10.45 -0.99
CA LEU A 321 7.56 9.17 -1.64
C LEU A 321 6.65 8.34 -0.73
N SER A 322 5.40 8.20 -1.08
CA SER A 322 4.43 7.46 -0.27
C SER A 322 3.28 6.91 -1.09
N GLN A 323 2.92 5.68 -0.84
CA GLN A 323 1.77 5.00 -1.43
C GLN A 323 0.48 5.27 -0.64
N ASP A 324 0.57 5.42 0.68
CA ASP A 324 -0.56 5.35 1.60
C ASP A 324 -0.72 6.57 2.53
N VAL A 325 0.10 7.63 2.36
CA VAL A 325 -0.02 8.82 3.21
C VAL A 325 -1.43 9.41 3.11
N SER A 326 -2.07 9.63 4.27
CA SER A 326 -3.41 10.19 4.35
C SER A 326 -3.42 11.70 4.03
N ASP A 327 -4.54 12.19 3.48
CA ASP A 327 -4.70 13.61 3.14
C ASP A 327 -4.59 14.51 4.39
N ILE A 328 -5.02 14.00 5.56
CA ILE A 328 -4.88 14.73 6.83
C ILE A 328 -3.41 14.90 7.19
N ASN A 329 -2.59 13.84 7.03
CA ASN A 329 -1.17 13.92 7.29
C ASN A 329 -0.46 14.83 6.29
N VAL A 330 -0.78 14.75 4.99
CA VAL A 330 -0.25 15.67 3.98
C VAL A 330 -0.58 17.13 4.33
N LYS A 331 -1.84 17.40 4.70
CA LYS A 331 -2.29 18.74 5.11
C LYS A 331 -1.54 19.25 6.34
N ASN A 332 -1.35 18.41 7.35
CA ASN A 332 -0.65 18.78 8.58
C ASN A 332 0.83 19.09 8.33
N VAL A 333 1.53 18.27 7.53
CA VAL A 333 2.94 18.52 7.20
C VAL A 333 3.06 19.80 6.33
N LYS A 334 2.20 20.00 5.33
CA LYS A 334 2.18 21.24 4.54
C LYS A 334 1.92 22.46 5.41
N LYS A 335 0.99 22.38 6.36
CA LYS A 335 0.71 23.47 7.32
C LYS A 335 1.94 23.78 8.18
N MET A 336 2.64 22.77 8.66
CA MET A 336 3.88 22.94 9.44
C MET A 336 4.96 23.67 8.60
N LEU A 337 5.18 23.20 7.37
CA LEU A 337 6.20 23.75 6.48
C LEU A 337 5.83 25.13 5.88
N SER A 338 4.57 25.57 5.97
CA SER A 338 4.11 26.86 5.41
C SER A 338 4.75 28.10 6.03
N ALA A 339 5.44 27.95 7.18
CA ALA A 339 6.24 29.00 7.79
C ALA A 339 7.47 29.38 6.93
N TRP A 340 7.93 28.48 6.05
CA TRP A 340 9.05 28.68 5.14
C TRP A 340 8.55 28.80 3.70
N LYS A 341 8.63 29.99 3.13
CA LYS A 341 8.10 30.27 1.77
C LYS A 341 8.92 29.61 0.65
N ASN A 342 10.16 29.28 0.93
CA ASN A 342 11.10 28.62 0.03
C ASN A 342 11.06 27.09 0.12
N ILE A 343 10.03 26.51 0.76
CA ILE A 343 9.84 25.06 0.88
C ILE A 343 8.54 24.64 0.22
N SER A 344 8.62 23.69 -0.70
CA SER A 344 7.49 23.00 -1.33
C SER A 344 7.43 21.56 -0.87
N LEU A 345 6.24 21.03 -0.58
CA LEU A 345 6.02 19.59 -0.31
C LEU A 345 5.03 19.02 -1.32
N ARG A 346 5.45 18.00 -2.04
CA ARG A 346 4.62 17.25 -3.00
C ARG A 346 4.71 15.76 -2.71
N VAL A 347 3.61 15.04 -2.92
CA VAL A 347 3.56 13.58 -2.71
C VAL A 347 3.68 12.90 -4.06
N LEU A 348 4.54 11.90 -4.15
CA LEU A 348 4.67 11.01 -5.30
C LEU A 348 4.43 9.57 -4.86
N ASP A 349 3.78 8.78 -5.71
CA ASP A 349 3.54 7.36 -5.48
C ASP A 349 4.46 6.50 -6.36
N PRO A 350 5.58 5.95 -5.80
CA PRO A 350 6.50 5.09 -6.54
C PRO A 350 5.96 3.68 -6.76
N SER A 351 4.85 3.31 -6.12
CA SER A 351 4.30 1.95 -6.19
C SER A 351 3.92 1.54 -7.61
N VAL A 352 3.61 2.50 -8.47
CA VAL A 352 3.34 2.29 -9.90
C VAL A 352 4.49 1.59 -10.67
N LEU A 353 5.72 1.65 -10.14
CA LEU A 353 6.90 0.97 -10.69
C LEU A 353 7.31 -0.25 -9.87
N ILE A 354 7.01 -0.24 -8.56
CA ILE A 354 7.48 -1.22 -7.59
C ILE A 354 6.52 -2.41 -7.44
N ASP A 355 5.19 -2.19 -7.53
CA ASP A 355 4.19 -3.18 -7.13
C ASP A 355 4.14 -4.44 -8.01
N GLN A 356 4.69 -4.38 -9.21
CA GLN A 356 4.84 -5.55 -10.09
C GLN A 356 5.97 -6.52 -9.65
N TYR A 357 6.81 -6.12 -8.68
CA TYR A 357 7.92 -6.93 -8.18
C TYR A 357 7.66 -7.43 -6.76
N THR A 358 8.11 -8.65 -6.49
CA THR A 358 8.08 -9.24 -5.14
C THR A 358 9.44 -9.11 -4.50
N PHE A 359 9.59 -8.12 -3.63
CA PHE A 359 10.83 -7.86 -2.90
C PHE A 359 10.93 -8.73 -1.64
N HIS A 360 12.15 -9.12 -1.32
CA HIS A 360 12.46 -9.69 -0.03
C HIS A 360 12.45 -8.58 1.03
N ILE A 361 11.69 -8.77 2.12
CA ILE A 361 11.59 -7.81 3.22
C ILE A 361 11.74 -8.60 4.51
N GLU A 362 12.74 -8.27 5.32
CA GLU A 362 12.99 -8.90 6.63
C GLU A 362 13.15 -7.85 7.74
N GLY A 363 12.85 -8.25 8.96
CA GLY A 363 13.09 -7.45 10.16
C GLY A 363 12.20 -6.21 10.27
N HIS A 364 12.82 -5.06 10.46
CA HIS A 364 12.14 -3.76 10.63
C HIS A 364 12.04 -2.94 9.34
N PHE A 365 12.50 -3.49 8.22
CA PHE A 365 12.43 -2.82 6.93
C PHE A 365 11.02 -2.88 6.34
N SER A 366 10.73 -1.93 5.48
CA SER A 366 9.45 -1.84 4.76
C SER A 366 9.71 -1.65 3.26
N LYS A 367 8.67 -1.76 2.44
CA LYS A 367 8.76 -1.66 0.99
C LYS A 367 9.28 -0.29 0.53
N GLU A 368 9.06 0.73 1.33
CA GLU A 368 9.49 2.11 1.08
C GLU A 368 11.00 2.25 0.88
N THR A 369 11.80 1.32 1.44
CA THR A 369 13.26 1.32 1.25
C THR A 369 13.66 1.18 -0.23
N TYR A 370 12.86 0.48 -1.04
CA TYR A 370 13.13 0.30 -2.47
C TYR A 370 12.72 1.49 -3.35
N TYR A 371 11.98 2.48 -2.82
CA TYR A 371 11.52 3.62 -3.61
C TYR A 371 12.66 4.45 -4.20
N ARG A 372 13.83 4.49 -3.54
CA ARG A 372 14.99 5.20 -4.06
C ARG A 372 15.55 4.60 -5.35
N LEU A 373 15.30 3.31 -5.62
CA LEU A 373 15.76 2.62 -6.83
C LEU A 373 15.06 3.08 -8.11
N VAL A 374 13.84 3.60 -7.99
CA VAL A 374 13.02 4.00 -9.15
C VAL A 374 13.00 5.51 -9.40
N LEU A 375 13.72 6.29 -8.60
CA LEU A 375 13.79 7.76 -8.75
C LEU A 375 14.28 8.20 -10.15
N PRO A 376 15.23 7.51 -10.82
CA PRO A 376 15.66 7.91 -12.15
C PRO A 376 14.52 7.93 -13.19
N GLU A 377 13.56 6.99 -13.11
CA GLU A 377 12.40 6.94 -14.01
C GLU A 377 11.24 7.79 -13.51
N LEU A 378 11.04 7.85 -12.19
CA LEU A 378 9.96 8.62 -11.58
C LEU A 378 10.13 10.14 -11.79
N LEU A 379 11.38 10.61 -11.87
CA LEU A 379 11.77 12.03 -11.94
C LEU A 379 12.56 12.36 -13.22
N PRO A 380 11.98 12.18 -14.43
CA PRO A 380 12.71 12.40 -15.68
C PRO A 380 13.14 13.87 -15.89
N ASN A 381 12.45 14.82 -15.25
CA ASN A 381 12.72 16.26 -15.38
C ASN A 381 13.74 16.80 -14.35
N TYR A 382 14.39 15.90 -13.59
CA TYR A 382 15.43 16.23 -12.64
C TYR A 382 16.76 15.59 -13.06
N ASP A 383 17.85 16.34 -13.00
CA ASP A 383 19.19 15.81 -13.26
C ASP A 383 19.77 15.10 -12.04
N LYS A 384 19.51 15.60 -10.84
CA LYS A 384 19.92 15.03 -9.56
C LYS A 384 18.87 15.22 -8.48
N VAL A 385 18.89 14.35 -7.45
CA VAL A 385 18.03 14.44 -6.26
C VAL A 385 18.79 13.99 -5.02
N LEU A 386 18.61 14.70 -3.91
CA LEU A 386 19.11 14.30 -2.60
C LEU A 386 18.07 13.40 -1.93
N TYR A 387 18.35 12.10 -1.83
CA TYR A 387 17.52 11.18 -1.07
C TYR A 387 17.99 11.15 0.39
N LEU A 388 17.02 11.24 1.32
CA LEU A 388 17.26 11.22 2.77
C LEU A 388 16.28 10.25 3.43
N ASP A 389 16.77 9.38 4.31
CA ASP A 389 15.91 8.57 5.15
C ASP A 389 15.11 9.46 6.12
N SER A 390 13.94 9.01 6.52
CA SER A 390 12.99 9.82 7.30
C SER A 390 13.17 9.69 8.82
N ASP A 391 14.13 8.89 9.29
CA ASP A 391 14.51 8.72 10.69
C ASP A 391 15.81 9.48 11.05
N MET A 392 15.84 10.74 10.70
CA MET A 392 17.00 11.63 10.85
C MET A 392 16.64 12.93 11.58
N ILE A 393 17.67 13.67 11.97
CA ILE A 393 17.58 15.09 12.36
C ILE A 393 18.70 15.85 11.62
N ALA A 394 18.34 16.88 10.88
CA ALA A 394 19.28 17.81 10.27
C ALA A 394 19.74 18.84 11.31
N MET A 395 21.07 19.04 11.39
CA MET A 395 21.74 20.01 12.24
C MET A 395 22.47 21.08 11.43
N ASP A 396 22.43 20.97 10.10
CA ASP A 396 23.02 21.91 9.15
C ASP A 396 22.18 21.90 7.84
N ASP A 397 22.42 22.87 6.97
CA ASP A 397 21.71 23.01 5.69
C ASP A 397 22.08 21.91 4.69
N VAL A 398 21.12 21.06 4.37
CA VAL A 398 21.28 19.94 3.43
C VAL A 398 21.56 20.38 1.99
N ALA A 399 21.31 21.65 1.66
CA ALA A 399 21.67 22.20 0.35
C ALA A 399 23.19 22.10 0.09
N LYS A 400 24.01 22.09 1.12
CA LYS A 400 25.47 21.90 1.00
C LYS A 400 25.83 20.55 0.38
N ILE A 401 25.05 19.48 0.67
CA ILE A 401 25.21 18.18 0.01
C ILE A 401 24.76 18.29 -1.44
N TYR A 402 23.61 18.96 -1.67
CA TYR A 402 23.05 19.09 -3.01
C TYR A 402 23.97 19.85 -3.96
N ASP A 403 24.75 20.81 -3.44
CA ASP A 403 25.70 21.61 -4.22
C ASP A 403 26.99 20.86 -4.57
N GLU A 404 27.22 19.66 -4.01
CA GLU A 404 28.38 18.83 -4.39
C GLU A 404 28.36 18.53 -5.90
N ASP A 405 29.55 18.67 -6.50
CA ASP A 405 29.75 18.26 -7.88
C ASP A 405 29.85 16.73 -7.97
N ILE A 406 28.92 16.13 -8.70
CA ILE A 406 28.84 14.67 -8.93
C ILE A 406 28.95 14.29 -10.39
N ASP A 407 29.52 15.16 -11.23
CA ASP A 407 29.74 14.84 -12.64
C ASP A 407 30.68 13.63 -12.76
N GLY A 408 30.26 12.67 -13.58
CA GLY A 408 30.98 11.40 -13.76
C GLY A 408 30.73 10.33 -12.69
N TYR A 409 30.04 10.67 -11.60
CA TYR A 409 29.62 9.73 -10.57
C TYR A 409 28.14 9.39 -10.70
N LEU A 410 27.75 8.18 -10.24
CA LEU A 410 26.34 7.81 -10.14
C LEU A 410 25.68 8.45 -8.90
N LEU A 411 26.45 8.55 -7.81
CA LEU A 411 25.95 9.17 -6.59
C LEU A 411 27.10 9.70 -5.72
N ALA A 412 26.74 10.55 -4.73
CA ALA A 412 27.59 10.82 -3.59
C ALA A 412 26.95 10.28 -2.30
N ALA A 413 27.77 9.73 -1.39
CA ALA A 413 27.33 9.13 -0.13
C ALA A 413 28.45 9.13 0.92
N CYS A 414 28.10 8.83 2.19
CA CYS A 414 29.06 8.63 3.27
C CYS A 414 29.50 7.16 3.35
N HIS A 415 30.74 6.90 3.71
CA HIS A 415 31.19 5.54 4.04
C HIS A 415 30.35 4.93 5.17
N ASP A 416 30.23 3.60 5.18
CA ASP A 416 29.58 2.82 6.23
C ASP A 416 30.61 2.11 7.11
N ALA A 417 31.00 2.75 8.21
CA ALA A 417 31.93 2.17 9.18
C ALA A 417 31.34 0.96 9.92
N ASP A 418 30.00 0.89 10.05
CA ASP A 418 29.28 -0.23 10.66
C ASP A 418 29.46 -1.51 9.81
N THR A 419 29.17 -1.43 8.52
CA THR A 419 29.35 -2.55 7.59
C THR A 419 30.82 -3.00 7.52
N ALA A 420 31.79 -2.09 7.60
CA ALA A 420 33.21 -2.44 7.65
C ALA A 420 33.55 -3.25 8.90
N GLY A 421 33.03 -2.88 10.07
CA GLY A 421 33.20 -3.64 11.30
C GLY A 421 32.51 -5.01 11.28
N LEU A 422 31.31 -5.08 10.68
CA LEU A 422 30.61 -6.35 10.45
C LEU A 422 31.44 -7.29 9.56
N TYR A 423 32.01 -6.77 8.48
CA TYR A 423 32.87 -7.50 7.55
C TYR A 423 34.14 -8.02 8.24
N ASN A 424 34.75 -7.24 9.13
CA ASN A 424 35.98 -7.59 9.87
C ASN A 424 35.75 -8.58 11.03
N GLY A 425 34.57 -9.17 11.14
CA GLY A 425 34.34 -10.32 12.00
C GLY A 425 33.41 -10.11 13.19
N TYR A 426 32.75 -8.95 13.32
CA TYR A 426 31.66 -8.83 14.28
C TYR A 426 30.53 -9.83 13.97
N ARG A 427 30.25 -10.04 12.67
CA ARG A 427 29.39 -11.12 12.18
C ARG A 427 30.15 -12.02 11.22
N LYS A 428 30.29 -13.30 11.58
CA LYS A 428 31.02 -14.28 10.78
C LYS A 428 30.43 -14.49 9.37
N ASP A 429 29.11 -14.46 9.26
CA ASP A 429 28.39 -14.63 8.02
C ASP A 429 28.51 -13.42 7.06
N LYS A 430 28.77 -12.21 7.60
CA LYS A 430 28.84 -10.99 6.77
C LYS A 430 30.02 -10.99 5.81
N LYS A 431 31.17 -11.49 6.24
CA LYS A 431 32.34 -11.61 5.37
C LYS A 431 32.08 -12.56 4.22
N GLU A 432 31.57 -13.75 4.53
CA GLU A 432 31.24 -14.76 3.50
C GLU A 432 30.20 -14.25 2.52
N TYR A 433 29.16 -13.58 3.01
CA TYR A 433 28.13 -12.94 2.19
C TYR A 433 28.73 -11.87 1.27
N THR A 434 29.56 -10.96 1.80
CA THR A 434 30.16 -9.89 1.03
C THR A 434 31.10 -10.42 -0.05
N ASP A 435 31.90 -11.44 0.26
CA ASP A 435 32.87 -12.02 -0.66
C ASP A 435 32.21 -12.91 -1.73
N LYS A 436 31.18 -13.72 -1.37
CA LYS A 436 30.61 -14.73 -2.26
C LYS A 436 29.33 -14.31 -2.96
N ILE A 437 28.47 -13.52 -2.31
CA ILE A 437 27.16 -13.11 -2.82
C ILE A 437 27.24 -11.69 -3.37
N LEU A 438 27.57 -10.72 -2.55
CA LEU A 438 27.66 -9.32 -2.94
C LEU A 438 28.85 -9.06 -3.90
N LYS A 439 29.97 -9.79 -3.71
CA LYS A 439 31.18 -9.79 -4.57
C LYS A 439 31.71 -8.37 -4.81
N LEU A 440 31.87 -7.60 -3.74
CA LEU A 440 32.51 -6.28 -3.81
C LEU A 440 34.02 -6.42 -3.98
N LYS A 441 34.60 -5.61 -4.87
CA LYS A 441 36.06 -5.54 -5.08
C LYS A 441 36.74 -4.85 -3.92
N GLU A 442 36.09 -3.79 -3.39
CA GLU A 442 36.61 -2.96 -2.31
C GLU A 442 35.61 -2.87 -1.15
N PRO A 443 35.56 -3.86 -0.23
CA PRO A 443 34.53 -3.93 0.83
C PRO A 443 34.49 -2.72 1.76
N TYR A 444 35.60 -2.01 1.93
CA TYR A 444 35.69 -0.81 2.77
C TYR A 444 35.20 0.47 2.09
N GLN A 445 34.94 0.40 0.77
CA GLN A 445 34.27 1.46 0.02
C GLN A 445 32.74 1.29 0.02
N TYR A 446 32.23 0.49 0.92
CA TYR A 446 30.77 0.33 1.11
C TYR A 446 30.19 1.60 1.73
N PHE A 447 29.11 2.13 1.15
CA PHE A 447 28.44 3.35 1.62
C PHE A 447 27.10 3.06 2.29
N GLN A 448 26.70 3.94 3.20
CA GLN A 448 25.40 3.91 3.85
C GLN A 448 24.34 4.62 2.98
N ALA A 449 23.18 3.98 2.78
CA ALA A 449 22.18 4.43 1.80
C ALA A 449 21.17 5.45 2.34
N GLY A 450 21.26 5.90 3.58
CA GLY A 450 20.32 6.86 4.15
C GLY A 450 20.50 8.30 3.67
N VAL A 451 21.71 8.67 3.19
CA VAL A 451 22.01 9.98 2.60
C VAL A 451 22.66 9.74 1.25
N LEU A 452 21.94 10.06 0.16
CA LEU A 452 22.40 9.82 -1.21
C LEU A 452 22.11 11.04 -2.08
N LEU A 453 23.14 11.67 -2.63
CA LEU A 453 22.94 12.60 -3.74
C LEU A 453 23.01 11.78 -5.05
N LEU A 454 21.86 11.46 -5.62
CA LEU A 454 21.73 10.62 -6.80
C LEU A 454 21.86 11.46 -8.08
N ASN A 455 22.76 11.09 -8.99
CA ASN A 455 22.86 11.64 -10.34
C ASN A 455 21.88 10.89 -11.27
N LEU A 456 20.62 11.36 -11.30
CA LEU A 456 19.55 10.70 -12.05
C LEU A 456 19.84 10.63 -13.56
N LYS A 457 20.54 11.66 -14.07
CA LYS A 457 20.93 11.72 -15.49
C LYS A 457 21.92 10.61 -15.83
N GLU A 458 22.96 10.38 -15.00
CA GLU A 458 23.92 9.32 -15.22
C GLU A 458 23.33 7.93 -14.97
N PHE A 459 22.45 7.78 -13.97
CA PHE A 459 21.70 6.55 -13.74
C PHE A 459 20.89 6.15 -14.99
N ARG A 460 20.11 7.09 -15.57
CA ARG A 460 19.31 6.83 -16.78
C ARG A 460 20.14 6.43 -18.00
N LYS A 461 21.39 6.91 -18.09
CA LYS A 461 22.32 6.50 -19.17
C LYS A 461 22.83 5.07 -18.97
N ARG A 462 23.06 4.66 -17.71
CA ARG A 462 23.71 3.39 -17.38
C ARG A 462 22.72 2.24 -17.21
N TYR A 463 21.53 2.50 -16.63
CA TYR A 463 20.57 1.48 -16.28
C TYR A 463 19.14 1.87 -16.66
N THR A 464 18.36 0.92 -17.14
CA THR A 464 16.91 1.02 -17.16
C THR A 464 16.34 0.63 -15.79
N THR A 465 15.19 1.17 -15.42
CA THR A 465 14.51 0.79 -14.16
C THR A 465 14.24 -0.70 -14.10
N LYS A 466 13.87 -1.32 -15.22
CA LYS A 466 13.67 -2.76 -15.29
C LYS A 466 14.94 -3.53 -14.90
N GLN A 467 16.12 -3.16 -15.42
CA GLN A 467 17.39 -3.81 -15.06
C GLN A 467 17.70 -3.67 -13.57
N VAL A 468 17.47 -2.49 -12.98
CA VAL A 468 17.67 -2.24 -11.54
C VAL A 468 16.72 -3.12 -10.71
N LEU A 469 15.44 -3.18 -11.07
CA LEU A 469 14.44 -3.93 -10.31
C LEU A 469 14.57 -5.45 -10.49
N ASP A 470 14.90 -5.93 -11.71
CA ASP A 470 15.23 -7.34 -11.94
C ASP A 470 16.44 -7.77 -11.08
N PHE A 471 17.47 -6.92 -11.01
CA PHE A 471 18.62 -7.15 -10.13
C PHE A 471 18.23 -7.12 -8.65
N ALA A 472 17.36 -6.20 -8.24
CA ALA A 472 16.92 -6.08 -6.86
C ALA A 472 16.17 -7.33 -6.35
N VAL A 473 15.48 -8.06 -7.22
CA VAL A 473 14.76 -9.30 -6.86
C VAL A 473 15.52 -10.59 -7.17
N SER A 474 16.73 -10.49 -7.75
CA SER A 474 17.52 -11.67 -8.16
C SER A 474 18.12 -12.45 -6.99
N GLU A 475 18.31 -11.81 -5.83
CA GLU A 475 18.96 -12.37 -4.65
C GLU A 475 18.26 -11.92 -3.36
N LYS A 476 18.55 -12.60 -2.26
CA LYS A 476 18.15 -12.17 -0.91
C LYS A 476 19.23 -11.26 -0.33
N TRP A 477 19.13 -9.98 -0.63
CA TRP A 477 20.07 -8.97 -0.15
C TRP A 477 19.91 -8.76 1.37
N GLN A 478 21.01 -8.83 2.15
CA GLN A 478 20.95 -8.68 3.61
C GLN A 478 20.60 -7.27 4.07
N LEU A 479 21.10 -6.24 3.36
CA LEU A 479 20.80 -4.83 3.62
C LEU A 479 19.98 -4.21 2.48
N LEU A 480 19.16 -5.03 1.81
CA LEU A 480 18.16 -4.66 0.82
C LEU A 480 18.70 -3.68 -0.25
N ASP A 481 18.10 -2.52 -0.37
CA ASP A 481 18.47 -1.46 -1.33
C ASP A 481 19.91 -0.96 -1.15
N GLN A 482 20.46 -0.99 0.07
CA GLN A 482 21.84 -0.58 0.33
C GLN A 482 22.85 -1.52 -0.34
N ASP A 483 22.66 -2.86 -0.21
CA ASP A 483 23.52 -3.84 -0.90
C ASP A 483 23.39 -3.70 -2.43
N ILE A 484 22.16 -3.52 -2.93
CA ILE A 484 21.86 -3.35 -4.36
C ILE A 484 22.61 -2.13 -4.92
N LEU A 485 22.48 -0.96 -4.27
CA LEU A 485 23.11 0.27 -4.71
C LEU A 485 24.63 0.19 -4.62
N ASN A 486 25.17 -0.39 -3.54
CA ASN A 486 26.62 -0.59 -3.41
C ASN A 486 27.18 -1.45 -4.56
N LYS A 487 26.42 -2.46 -5.00
CA LYS A 487 26.83 -3.28 -6.13
C LYS A 487 26.71 -2.57 -7.48
N LEU A 488 25.58 -1.90 -7.73
CA LEU A 488 25.34 -1.21 -9.00
C LEU A 488 26.25 0.01 -9.19
N CYS A 489 26.64 0.68 -8.10
CA CYS A 489 27.42 1.92 -8.15
C CYS A 489 28.91 1.70 -7.88
N GLU A 490 29.37 0.45 -7.73
CA GLU A 490 30.77 0.14 -7.43
C GLU A 490 31.73 0.85 -8.40
N GLY A 491 32.69 1.62 -7.87
CA GLY A 491 33.63 2.41 -8.65
C GLY A 491 33.10 3.72 -9.24
N ALA A 492 31.83 4.09 -8.97
CA ALA A 492 31.19 5.31 -9.45
C ALA A 492 30.54 6.13 -8.34
N VAL A 493 31.12 6.11 -7.14
CA VAL A 493 30.66 6.81 -5.94
C VAL A 493 31.62 7.92 -5.56
N LYS A 494 31.12 9.13 -5.32
CA LYS A 494 31.85 10.22 -4.66
C LYS A 494 31.60 10.12 -3.15
N TYR A 495 32.65 10.05 -2.35
CA TYR A 495 32.49 10.01 -0.90
C TYR A 495 32.48 11.42 -0.32
N ILE A 496 31.49 11.72 0.52
CA ILE A 496 31.33 12.97 1.24
C ILE A 496 31.63 12.78 2.73
N ASP A 497 31.79 13.88 3.45
CA ASP A 497 32.12 13.90 4.87
C ASP A 497 31.10 13.12 5.71
N MET A 498 31.57 12.23 6.60
CA MET A 498 30.70 11.36 7.41
C MET A 498 29.81 12.12 8.40
N SER A 499 30.10 13.40 8.71
CA SER A 499 29.21 14.24 9.52
C SER A 499 27.81 14.42 8.92
N TRP A 500 27.67 14.19 7.60
CA TRP A 500 26.39 14.20 6.91
C TRP A 500 25.55 12.93 7.10
N ASN A 501 26.07 11.91 7.80
CA ASN A 501 25.31 10.69 8.09
C ASN A 501 25.83 9.99 9.35
N VAL A 502 25.72 10.65 10.49
CA VAL A 502 26.20 10.13 11.77
C VAL A 502 25.18 9.16 12.34
N MET A 503 25.41 7.86 12.17
CA MET A 503 24.57 6.81 12.75
C MET A 503 24.73 6.78 14.26
N VAL A 504 23.61 6.80 14.99
CA VAL A 504 23.59 6.79 16.47
C VAL A 504 24.09 5.46 17.04
N ASP A 505 24.66 5.51 18.22
CA ASP A 505 25.01 4.31 18.98
C ASP A 505 23.79 3.66 19.63
N PHE A 506 23.86 2.37 19.89
CA PHE A 506 22.84 1.63 20.62
C PHE A 506 23.50 0.83 21.75
N ALA A 507 23.39 1.37 22.95
CA ALA A 507 23.92 0.82 24.19
C ALA A 507 25.45 0.51 24.14
N GLY A 508 26.24 1.33 23.46
CA GLY A 508 27.68 1.14 23.29
C GLY A 508 28.10 0.07 22.28
N ILE A 509 27.13 -0.58 21.63
CA ILE A 509 27.42 -1.72 20.74
C ILE A 509 28.03 -1.24 19.43
N ARG A 510 27.42 -0.23 18.78
CA ARG A 510 27.92 0.25 17.48
C ARG A 510 29.34 0.77 17.61
N ILE A 511 29.60 1.63 18.57
CA ILE A 511 30.92 2.26 18.74
C ILE A 511 31.97 1.27 19.23
N ASN A 512 31.67 0.56 20.34
CA ASN A 512 32.68 -0.18 21.08
C ASN A 512 32.89 -1.61 20.59
N GLN A 513 31.96 -2.15 19.81
CA GLN A 513 32.01 -3.56 19.36
C GLN A 513 32.04 -3.67 17.83
N ILE A 514 31.29 -2.87 17.10
CA ILE A 514 31.18 -2.98 15.65
C ILE A 514 32.23 -2.09 14.98
N ILE A 515 32.13 -0.78 15.12
CA ILE A 515 33.02 0.20 14.46
C ILE A 515 34.45 0.09 15.01
N ALA A 516 34.63 -0.38 16.24
CA ALA A 516 35.94 -0.71 16.79
C ALA A 516 36.71 -1.76 15.95
N LEU A 517 36.03 -2.58 15.18
CA LEU A 517 36.61 -3.54 14.24
C LEU A 517 36.78 -2.99 12.81
N ALA A 518 36.26 -1.82 12.52
CA ALA A 518 36.47 -1.18 11.22
C ALA A 518 37.94 -0.80 11.01
N PRO A 519 38.42 -0.61 9.77
CA PRO A 519 39.74 -0.03 9.53
C PRO A 519 39.95 1.27 10.31
N ARG A 520 41.14 1.48 10.81
CA ARG A 520 41.45 2.61 11.69
C ARG A 520 41.02 3.96 11.11
N TRP A 521 41.26 4.20 9.82
CA TRP A 521 40.88 5.43 9.15
C TRP A 521 39.35 5.65 9.13
N LEU A 522 38.52 4.60 8.92
CA LEU A 522 37.05 4.69 8.98
C LEU A 522 36.55 4.96 10.40
N ASN A 523 37.15 4.30 11.40
CA ASN A 523 36.83 4.54 12.80
C ASN A 523 37.13 5.99 13.17
N GLU A 524 38.33 6.49 12.84
CA GLU A 524 38.76 7.87 13.12
C GLU A 524 37.82 8.89 12.45
N MET A 525 37.46 8.67 11.16
CA MET A 525 36.48 9.51 10.45
C MET A 525 35.12 9.54 11.15
N TYR A 526 34.62 8.38 11.58
CA TYR A 526 33.35 8.30 12.29
C TYR A 526 33.40 9.01 13.64
N GLN A 527 34.46 8.82 14.43
CA GLN A 527 34.61 9.48 15.73
C GLN A 527 34.70 11.00 15.58
N GLU A 528 35.37 11.48 14.54
CA GLU A 528 35.46 12.92 14.25
C GLU A 528 34.11 13.49 13.84
N ALA A 529 33.39 12.81 12.94
CA ALA A 529 32.04 13.18 12.48
C ALA A 529 31.04 13.31 13.65
N ARG A 530 31.15 12.44 14.65
CA ARG A 530 30.28 12.47 15.83
C ARG A 530 30.42 13.72 16.69
N LYS A 531 31.59 14.39 16.66
CA LYS A 531 31.81 15.60 17.46
C LYS A 531 30.97 16.79 17.02
N ASN A 532 30.64 16.85 15.71
CA ASN A 532 29.84 17.89 15.12
C ASN A 532 28.98 17.32 13.98
N PRO A 533 27.92 16.53 14.31
CA PRO A 533 27.08 15.92 13.30
C PRO A 533 26.26 16.98 12.55
N LYS A 534 26.25 16.91 11.22
CA LYS A 534 25.40 17.73 10.35
C LYS A 534 24.06 17.06 10.08
N ILE A 535 24.04 15.72 10.05
CA ILE A 535 22.83 14.92 10.10
C ILE A 535 23.04 13.80 11.12
N ILE A 536 22.12 13.69 12.09
CA ILE A 536 22.01 12.57 13.01
C ILE A 536 21.06 11.57 12.41
N HIS A 537 21.50 10.31 12.23
CA HIS A 537 20.71 9.24 11.65
C HIS A 537 20.42 8.14 12.68
N TYR A 538 19.17 7.97 13.02
CA TYR A 538 18.71 6.94 13.97
C TYR A 538 18.60 5.56 13.31
N ALA A 539 19.60 5.21 12.48
CA ALA A 539 19.67 3.90 11.82
C ALA A 539 19.82 2.77 12.85
N GLY A 540 19.03 1.71 12.69
CA GLY A 540 19.08 0.54 13.55
C GLY A 540 17.80 0.31 14.38
N PRO A 541 17.83 -0.67 15.31
CA PRO A 541 16.63 -1.14 16.00
C PRO A 541 16.12 -0.22 17.10
N GLN A 542 17.00 0.58 17.72
CA GLN A 542 16.61 1.57 18.73
C GLN A 542 16.19 2.87 18.07
N LYS A 543 15.12 3.47 18.57
CA LYS A 543 14.57 4.71 18.03
C LYS A 543 14.24 5.69 19.16
N PRO A 544 14.54 6.99 18.99
CA PRO A 544 14.35 7.99 20.04
C PRO A 544 12.88 8.14 20.47
N TRP A 545 11.95 7.83 19.60
CA TRP A 545 10.50 7.87 19.91
C TRP A 545 10.01 6.69 20.75
N PHE A 546 10.87 5.72 21.07
CA PHE A 546 10.61 4.65 22.04
C PHE A 546 11.59 4.67 23.20
N GLU A 547 12.81 5.15 22.98
CA GLU A 547 13.91 5.23 23.95
C GLU A 547 14.48 6.66 23.98
N PRO A 548 13.85 7.62 24.64
CA PRO A 548 14.26 9.04 24.59
C PRO A 548 15.68 9.32 25.09
N GLU A 549 16.19 8.48 25.99
CA GLU A 549 17.51 8.60 26.59
C GLU A 549 18.64 7.99 25.75
N MET A 550 18.30 7.48 24.56
CA MET A 550 19.31 6.93 23.66
C MET A 550 20.27 8.01 23.14
N ASP A 551 21.34 7.59 22.51
CA ASP A 551 22.34 8.45 21.88
C ASP A 551 21.68 9.47 20.94
N PHE A 552 21.92 10.75 21.13
CA PHE A 552 21.27 11.88 20.45
C PHE A 552 19.73 11.91 20.53
N GLY A 553 19.11 11.20 21.47
CA GLY A 553 17.65 11.17 21.60
C GLY A 553 17.02 12.52 21.91
N MET A 554 17.73 13.38 22.67
CA MET A 554 17.27 14.73 23.03
C MET A 554 17.05 15.62 21.81
N GLN A 555 17.96 15.58 20.82
CA GLN A 555 17.88 16.37 19.58
C GLN A 555 16.59 16.04 18.81
N PHE A 556 16.20 14.77 18.77
CA PHE A 556 14.93 14.37 18.17
C PHE A 556 13.73 15.00 18.90
N TRP A 557 13.70 14.90 20.23
CA TRP A 557 12.56 15.36 21.02
C TRP A 557 12.45 16.88 21.10
N GLU A 558 13.56 17.62 21.06
CA GLU A 558 13.59 19.07 20.94
C GLU A 558 12.89 19.52 19.66
N CYS A 559 13.20 18.89 18.54
CA CYS A 559 12.56 19.17 17.27
C CYS A 559 11.10 18.70 17.25
N ALA A 560 10.80 17.51 17.77
CA ALA A 560 9.47 16.90 17.79
C ALA A 560 8.43 17.76 18.52
N ARG A 561 8.80 18.46 19.60
CA ARG A 561 7.90 19.34 20.38
C ARG A 561 7.24 20.43 19.53
N GLY A 562 7.89 20.87 18.47
CA GLY A 562 7.33 21.89 17.57
C GLY A 562 6.47 21.32 16.42
N THR A 563 6.15 20.02 16.44
CA THR A 563 5.30 19.39 15.41
C THR A 563 3.89 19.13 15.91
N ALA A 564 2.93 19.03 15.00
CA ALA A 564 1.54 18.63 15.32
C ALA A 564 1.41 17.16 15.74
N TYR A 565 2.53 16.43 15.83
CA TYR A 565 2.57 14.99 16.08
C TYR A 565 3.14 14.63 17.46
N TYR A 566 3.53 15.63 18.25
CA TYR A 566 4.18 15.41 19.54
C TYR A 566 3.37 14.50 20.47
N GLU A 567 2.08 14.81 20.69
CA GLU A 567 1.21 14.02 21.55
C GLU A 567 0.92 12.63 20.97
N ILE A 568 0.90 12.49 19.64
CA ILE A 568 0.73 11.19 18.97
C ILE A 568 1.94 10.30 19.26
N MET A 569 3.15 10.86 19.18
CA MET A 569 4.39 10.14 19.49
C MET A 569 4.48 9.74 20.95
N LEU A 570 4.14 10.64 21.89
CA LEU A 570 4.03 10.31 23.32
C LEU A 570 3.00 9.19 23.58
N GLY A 571 1.85 9.26 22.94
CA GLY A 571 0.82 8.23 23.06
C GLY A 571 1.26 6.86 22.50
N ARG A 572 2.09 6.85 21.45
CA ARG A 572 2.69 5.61 20.91
C ARG A 572 3.76 5.05 21.85
N MET A 573 4.62 5.88 22.39
CA MET A 573 5.64 5.52 23.39
C MET A 573 5.01 4.88 24.63
N ASN A 574 3.99 5.51 25.21
CA ASN A 574 3.28 5.01 26.40
C ASN A 574 2.62 3.64 26.13
N ARG A 575 2.05 3.42 24.94
CA ARG A 575 1.47 2.13 24.57
C ARG A 575 2.52 1.04 24.42
N ALA A 576 3.70 1.36 23.93
CA ALA A 576 4.81 0.42 23.81
C ALA A 576 5.36 0.03 25.20
N THR A 577 5.51 0.97 26.11
CA THR A 577 5.99 0.74 27.49
C THR A 577 4.93 0.11 28.39
N GLY A 578 3.64 0.46 28.26
CA GLY A 578 2.52 -0.11 29.05
C GLY A 578 2.24 -1.59 28.80
N LYS A 579 2.67 -2.14 27.65
CA LYS A 579 2.62 -3.59 27.39
C LYS A 579 3.66 -4.40 28.18
N THR A 580 4.61 -3.76 28.84
CA THR A 580 5.65 -4.44 29.64
C THR A 580 5.27 -4.57 31.13
N GLY A 581 4.17 -3.94 31.59
CA GLY A 581 3.83 -3.82 33.02
C GLY A 581 3.04 -4.98 33.66
N ASN A 582 2.37 -5.88 32.94
CA ASN A 582 1.46 -6.83 33.61
C ASN A 582 1.32 -8.24 33.00
N ASN A 583 2.36 -8.82 32.36
CA ASN A 583 2.30 -10.24 31.95
C ASN A 583 3.69 -10.86 31.74
N ASN A 584 4.53 -10.83 32.77
CA ASN A 584 5.95 -11.30 32.63
C ASN A 584 6.13 -12.79 32.28
N HIS A 585 5.16 -13.68 32.52
CA HIS A 585 5.32 -15.10 32.19
C HIS A 585 4.73 -15.49 30.81
N LYS A 586 3.61 -14.91 30.41
CA LYS A 586 3.03 -15.17 29.07
C LYS A 586 3.78 -14.48 27.93
N ASN A 587 4.44 -13.34 28.19
CA ASN A 587 5.19 -12.59 27.20
C ASN A 587 6.59 -13.16 26.93
N ILE A 588 7.22 -13.80 27.90
CA ILE A 588 8.51 -14.51 27.69
C ILE A 588 8.30 -15.69 26.74
N PHE A 589 7.20 -16.43 26.91
CA PHE A 589 6.88 -17.58 26.04
C PHE A 589 6.48 -17.14 24.63
N ARG A 590 5.66 -16.08 24.49
CA ARG A 590 5.33 -15.48 23.19
C ARG A 590 6.53 -14.85 22.51
N GLY A 591 7.36 -14.14 23.25
CA GLY A 591 8.59 -13.56 22.72
C GLY A 591 9.62 -14.63 22.30
N ALA A 592 9.70 -15.74 23.02
CA ALA A 592 10.53 -16.88 22.65
C ALA A 592 10.00 -17.59 21.38
N VAL A 593 8.69 -17.81 21.30
CA VAL A 593 8.04 -18.38 20.11
C VAL A 593 8.21 -17.45 18.90
N GLN A 594 8.01 -16.16 19.07
CA GLN A 594 8.21 -15.18 17.99
C GLN A 594 9.69 -15.13 17.56
N CYS A 595 10.63 -15.13 18.50
CA CYS A 595 12.05 -15.17 18.22
C CYS A 595 12.48 -16.46 17.50
N VAL A 596 11.85 -17.61 17.82
CA VAL A 596 12.05 -18.87 17.08
C VAL A 596 11.53 -18.77 15.65
N LEU A 597 10.36 -18.15 15.47
CA LEU A 597 9.76 -17.96 14.16
C LEU A 597 10.57 -16.99 13.29
N ASP A 598 11.10 -15.92 13.92
CA ASP A 598 11.81 -14.86 13.21
C ASP A 598 13.31 -15.16 12.96
N HIS A 599 13.96 -15.93 13.86
CA HIS A 599 15.42 -16.10 13.86
C HIS A 599 15.90 -17.55 14.02
N GLY A 600 14.99 -18.50 14.15
CA GLY A 600 15.30 -19.94 14.32
C GLY A 600 15.70 -20.35 15.75
N ILE A 601 15.65 -21.65 16.01
CA ILE A 601 15.83 -22.25 17.34
C ILE A 601 17.22 -21.97 17.93
N VAL A 602 18.27 -22.01 17.12
CA VAL A 602 19.67 -21.83 17.56
C VAL A 602 19.93 -20.42 18.07
N TYR A 603 19.40 -19.41 17.38
CA TYR A 603 19.49 -18.00 17.80
C TYR A 603 18.74 -17.74 19.11
N THR A 604 17.53 -18.30 19.23
CA THR A 604 16.68 -18.14 20.42
C THR A 604 17.32 -18.76 21.67
N ILE A 605 17.94 -19.94 21.56
CA ILE A 605 18.66 -20.59 22.66
C ILE A 605 19.88 -19.79 23.09
N SER A 606 20.56 -19.09 22.19
CA SER A 606 21.72 -18.25 22.51
C SER A 606 21.36 -16.87 23.12
N TYR A 607 20.14 -16.38 22.84
CA TYR A 607 19.67 -15.03 23.23
C TYR A 607 18.93 -15.01 24.57
N ILE A 608 18.06 -16.00 24.82
CA ILE A 608 17.24 -16.05 26.04
C ILE A 608 18.06 -16.12 27.35
N PRO A 609 19.13 -16.92 27.47
CA PRO A 609 19.89 -16.99 28.72
C PRO A 609 20.53 -15.67 29.14
N LYS A 610 21.03 -14.88 28.17
CA LYS A 610 21.70 -13.58 28.45
C LYS A 610 20.74 -12.52 29.02
N ARG A 611 19.46 -12.60 28.68
CA ARG A 611 18.45 -11.63 29.15
C ARG A 611 17.85 -12.01 30.51
N ILE A 612 17.82 -13.29 30.85
CA ILE A 612 17.32 -13.78 32.14
C ILE A 612 18.36 -13.53 33.26
N PHE A 613 19.64 -13.70 32.97
CA PHE A 613 20.72 -13.49 33.96
C PHE A 613 21.00 -12.01 34.27
N ARG A 614 20.83 -11.09 33.31
CA ARG A 614 20.99 -9.64 33.55
C ARG A 614 19.95 -9.01 34.48
N LYS A 615 18.81 -9.67 34.73
CA LYS A 615 17.76 -9.18 35.66
C LYS A 615 17.98 -9.61 37.11
N LYS A 616 18.92 -10.49 37.42
CA LYS A 616 19.20 -10.90 38.80
C LYS A 616 20.25 -10.03 39.50
N ASP A 617 21.09 -9.30 38.75
CA ASP A 617 22.16 -8.49 39.36
C ASP A 617 21.75 -7.04 39.72
N ASN A 618 20.56 -6.58 39.32
CA ASN A 618 20.05 -5.26 39.65
C ASN A 618 19.01 -5.23 40.80
N ALA A 619 18.93 -6.30 41.61
CA ALA A 619 18.03 -6.37 42.77
C ALA A 619 18.78 -6.37 44.12
N ALA A 620 20.02 -5.87 44.15
CA ALA A 620 20.76 -5.61 45.37
C ALA A 620 21.59 -4.32 45.19
N PHE A 621 21.00 -3.24 45.56
CA PHE A 621 21.41 -1.95 46.16
C PHE A 621 20.42 -0.87 45.80
#